data_78da1f4e73967bb5781cb62b27ebf15d
#
_entry.id   78da1f4e73967bb5781cb62b27ebf15d
#
_cell.length_a   1.000
_cell.length_b   1.000
_cell.length_c   1.000
_cell.angle_alpha   90.00
_cell.angle_beta   90.00
_cell.angle_gamma   90.00
#
_symmetry.space_group_name_H-M   'P 1'
#
loop_
_entity.id
_entity.type
_entity.pdbx_description
1 polymer ?
#
loop_
_entity_poly.entity_id
_entity_poly.type
_entity_poly.pdbx_seq_one_letter_code
_entity_poly.pdbx_strand_id
1 'polypeptide(L)'
;MEAPGKKKTRRRIVIITDDITRQKVDAIVNAANSTLLGGGGVDGAIHQAAGPELLEECRTIGGCPTGEARITKGYRLPAKYVIHTVGPVYRGGMPRDEALLTACYQNSLDLAVSHHVETIAFPAISCGVYGYPIEPAALIALQTIARFLEENQTLRRVIFTLFSANHQRVYERTLQDLIVSLNSPIPTD
;
A
#
# COMPACT_ATOMS: atom_id res chain seq x y z
N MET A 1 -8.14 27.85 -6.65
CA MET A 1 -6.81 27.44 -7.18
C MET A 1 -6.19 26.46 -6.19
N GLU A 2 -5.84 25.26 -6.65
CA GLU A 2 -5.21 24.23 -5.79
C GLU A 2 -3.84 24.69 -5.31
N ALA A 3 -3.54 24.50 -4.00
CA ALA A 3 -2.25 24.87 -3.44
C ALA A 3 -1.11 24.11 -4.15
N PRO A 4 0.03 24.75 -4.45
CA PRO A 4 1.09 24.15 -5.26
C PRO A 4 1.61 22.80 -4.72
N GLY A 5 1.64 22.60 -3.41
CA GLY A 5 2.05 21.36 -2.75
C GLY A 5 1.11 20.20 -3.02
N LYS A 6 -0.21 20.40 -2.95
CA LYS A 6 -1.23 19.36 -3.14
C LYS A 6 -1.26 18.84 -4.57
N LYS A 7 -1.10 19.73 -5.56
CA LYS A 7 -0.98 19.36 -6.98
C LYS A 7 0.26 18.51 -7.25
N LYS A 8 1.36 18.76 -6.55
CA LYS A 8 2.61 17.99 -6.64
C LYS A 8 2.42 16.59 -6.03
N THR A 9 1.76 16.47 -4.88
CA THR A 9 1.46 15.20 -4.20
C THR A 9 0.61 14.29 -5.08
N ARG A 10 -0.48 14.81 -5.68
CA ARG A 10 -1.36 14.06 -6.58
C ARG A 10 -0.62 13.43 -7.76
N ARG A 11 0.32 14.16 -8.37
CA ARG A 11 1.09 13.66 -9.53
C ARG A 11 2.01 12.49 -9.18
N ARG A 12 2.23 12.24 -7.89
CA ARG A 12 3.05 11.14 -7.38
C ARG A 12 2.24 9.87 -7.12
N ILE A 13 0.89 9.95 -7.09
CA ILE A 13 0.00 8.80 -6.89
C ILE A 13 -0.54 8.36 -8.25
N VAL A 14 -0.34 7.09 -8.57
CA VAL A 14 -0.80 6.44 -9.81
C VAL A 14 -1.69 5.26 -9.41
N ILE A 15 -2.79 5.05 -10.12
CA ILE A 15 -3.73 3.96 -9.87
C ILE A 15 -3.88 3.17 -11.17
N ILE A 16 -3.61 1.87 -11.13
CA ILE A 16 -3.65 0.97 -12.29
C ILE A 16 -4.27 -0.37 -11.95
N THR A 17 -4.82 -1.05 -12.94
CA THR A 17 -5.13 -2.48 -12.88
C THR A 17 -4.01 -3.23 -13.58
N ASP A 18 -3.21 -3.99 -12.82
CA ASP A 18 -2.08 -4.75 -13.36
C ASP A 18 -1.63 -5.83 -12.33
N ASP A 19 -0.65 -6.63 -12.70
CA ASP A 19 0.04 -7.58 -11.85
C ASP A 19 1.18 -6.90 -11.08
N ILE A 20 1.08 -6.87 -9.76
CA ILE A 20 2.08 -6.23 -8.89
C ILE A 20 3.46 -6.91 -8.99
N THR A 21 3.50 -8.20 -9.33
CA THR A 21 4.75 -8.96 -9.48
C THR A 21 5.57 -8.54 -10.70
N ARG A 22 4.96 -7.79 -11.62
CA ARG A 22 5.61 -7.27 -12.85
C ARG A 22 6.01 -5.81 -12.74
N GLN A 23 5.72 -5.15 -11.63
CA GLN A 23 6.00 -3.73 -11.47
C GLN A 23 7.50 -3.47 -11.39
N LYS A 24 8.01 -2.62 -12.28
CA LYS A 24 9.40 -2.16 -12.30
C LYS A 24 9.53 -0.93 -11.39
N VAL A 25 9.60 -1.19 -10.10
CA VAL A 25 9.71 -0.20 -9.02
C VAL A 25 10.81 -0.62 -8.04
N ASP A 26 11.22 0.27 -7.14
CA ASP A 26 12.22 -0.10 -6.12
C ASP A 26 11.65 -1.10 -5.12
N ALA A 27 10.38 -0.94 -4.71
CA ALA A 27 9.73 -1.85 -3.78
C ALA A 27 8.28 -2.15 -4.19
N ILE A 28 7.85 -3.38 -3.98
CA ILE A 28 6.43 -3.75 -3.96
C ILE A 28 6.01 -4.08 -2.53
N VAL A 29 4.74 -3.84 -2.20
CA VAL A 29 4.16 -4.21 -0.91
C VAL A 29 3.38 -5.51 -1.05
N ASN A 30 3.62 -6.42 -0.12
CA ASN A 30 2.89 -7.67 0.01
C ASN A 30 1.87 -7.56 1.14
N ALA A 31 0.60 -7.83 0.84
CA ALA A 31 -0.44 -8.04 1.84
C ALA A 31 -0.31 -9.47 2.39
N ALA A 32 0.59 -9.65 3.33
CA ALA A 32 0.99 -10.92 3.90
C ALA A 32 0.07 -11.35 5.06
N ASN A 33 0.21 -12.61 5.47
CA ASN A 33 -0.26 -13.07 6.78
C ASN A 33 0.83 -12.93 7.85
N SER A 34 0.47 -13.13 9.11
CA SER A 34 1.37 -12.93 10.25
C SER A 34 2.58 -13.86 10.29
N THR A 35 2.52 -15.00 9.60
CA THR A 35 3.66 -15.95 9.55
C THR A 35 4.72 -15.54 8.53
N LEU A 36 4.36 -14.74 7.51
CA LEU A 36 5.19 -14.39 6.35
C LEU A 36 5.61 -15.60 5.48
N LEU A 37 4.98 -16.74 5.66
CA LEU A 37 5.39 -17.98 4.98
C LEU A 37 4.62 -18.26 3.68
N GLY A 38 4.06 -17.22 3.09
CA GLY A 38 3.22 -17.34 1.90
C GLY A 38 1.78 -17.67 2.23
N GLY A 39 0.95 -17.64 1.22
CA GLY A 39 -0.49 -17.89 1.33
C GLY A 39 -1.17 -17.85 -0.02
N GLY A 40 -2.42 -17.41 -0.06
CA GLY A 40 -3.20 -17.21 -1.29
C GLY A 40 -3.16 -15.76 -1.79
N GLY A 41 -3.84 -15.51 -2.91
CA GLY A 41 -3.99 -14.16 -3.47
C GLY A 41 -2.65 -13.53 -3.85
N VAL A 42 -2.50 -12.24 -3.55
CA VAL A 42 -1.29 -11.49 -3.87
C VAL A 42 -0.05 -12.03 -3.16
N ASP A 43 -0.19 -12.52 -1.93
CA ASP A 43 0.91 -13.10 -1.15
C ASP A 43 1.48 -14.35 -1.85
N GLY A 44 0.62 -15.26 -2.27
CA GLY A 44 1.03 -16.45 -3.04
C GLY A 44 1.67 -16.09 -4.39
N ALA A 45 1.10 -15.12 -5.11
CA ALA A 45 1.65 -14.67 -6.39
C ALA A 45 3.06 -14.07 -6.24
N ILE A 46 3.27 -13.25 -5.21
CA ILE A 46 4.58 -12.64 -4.93
C ILE A 46 5.60 -13.72 -4.55
N HIS A 47 5.27 -14.65 -3.65
CA HIS A 47 6.17 -15.74 -3.28
C HIS A 47 6.52 -16.63 -4.48
N GLN A 48 5.55 -16.95 -5.33
CA GLN A 48 5.78 -17.73 -6.55
C GLN A 48 6.70 -17.03 -7.54
N ALA A 49 6.47 -15.72 -7.77
CA ALA A 49 7.26 -14.94 -8.71
C ALA A 49 8.68 -14.64 -8.20
N ALA A 50 8.84 -14.41 -6.90
CA ALA A 50 10.12 -14.13 -6.26
C ALA A 50 11.04 -15.36 -6.19
N GLY A 51 10.46 -16.57 -6.16
CA GLY A 51 11.21 -17.81 -5.99
C GLY A 51 11.41 -18.21 -4.52
N PRO A 52 12.02 -19.39 -4.28
CA PRO A 52 12.11 -19.98 -2.94
C PRO A 52 12.97 -19.17 -1.97
N GLU A 53 13.89 -18.37 -2.46
CA GLU A 53 14.78 -17.55 -1.65
C GLU A 53 14.03 -16.51 -0.80
N LEU A 54 12.89 -16.00 -1.30
CA LEU A 54 12.02 -15.10 -0.54
C LEU A 54 11.46 -15.79 0.71
N LEU A 55 10.99 -17.03 0.57
CA LEU A 55 10.48 -17.82 1.69
C LEU A 55 11.55 -18.09 2.75
N GLU A 56 12.78 -18.40 2.29
CA GLU A 56 13.91 -18.62 3.21
C GLU A 56 14.22 -17.34 4.02
N GLU A 57 14.26 -16.17 3.38
CA GLU A 57 14.48 -14.92 4.10
C GLU A 57 13.33 -14.63 5.08
N CYS A 58 12.06 -14.83 4.67
CA CYS A 58 10.90 -14.66 5.54
C CYS A 58 10.94 -15.57 6.78
N ARG A 59 11.43 -16.80 6.66
CA ARG A 59 11.62 -17.71 7.81
C ARG A 59 12.58 -17.13 8.84
N THR A 60 13.63 -16.45 8.42
CA THR A 60 14.60 -15.83 9.35
C THR A 60 14.02 -14.64 10.10
N ILE A 61 13.03 -13.94 9.51
CA ILE A 61 12.33 -12.82 10.15
C ILE A 61 11.41 -13.32 11.28
N GLY A 62 10.80 -14.49 11.13
CA GLY A 62 10.00 -15.12 12.19
C GLY A 62 8.59 -14.57 12.34
N GLY A 63 8.09 -13.78 11.37
CA GLY A 63 6.72 -13.27 11.34
C GLY A 63 6.60 -11.75 11.46
N CYS A 64 5.34 -11.28 11.40
CA CYS A 64 4.99 -9.86 11.44
C CYS A 64 3.63 -9.68 12.12
N PRO A 65 3.52 -8.88 13.19
CA PRO A 65 2.24 -8.55 13.80
C PRO A 65 1.34 -7.73 12.86
N THR A 66 0.02 -7.82 13.07
CA THR A 66 -0.95 -6.99 12.35
C THR A 66 -0.66 -5.49 12.55
N GLY A 67 -0.66 -4.72 11.48
CA GLY A 67 -0.34 -3.30 11.45
C GLY A 67 1.15 -3.00 11.26
N GLU A 68 2.04 -3.98 11.45
CA GLU A 68 3.47 -3.81 11.24
C GLU A 68 3.91 -4.16 9.82
N ALA A 69 5.18 -3.89 9.52
CA ALA A 69 5.79 -4.22 8.23
C ALA A 69 7.21 -4.77 8.41
N ARG A 70 7.65 -5.59 7.47
CA ARG A 70 9.00 -6.16 7.35
C ARG A 70 9.47 -6.00 5.92
N ILE A 71 10.78 -5.94 5.70
CA ILE A 71 11.35 -5.80 4.36
C ILE A 71 12.29 -6.97 4.05
N THR A 72 12.23 -7.42 2.81
CA THR A 72 13.12 -8.44 2.24
C THR A 72 13.64 -7.98 0.88
N LYS A 73 14.57 -8.74 0.32
CA LYS A 73 14.95 -8.59 -1.09
C LYS A 73 13.82 -9.07 -2.02
N GLY A 74 13.81 -8.58 -3.27
CA GLY A 74 12.82 -8.97 -4.29
C GLY A 74 13.17 -10.24 -5.05
N TYR A 75 14.44 -10.70 -4.96
CA TYR A 75 14.96 -11.90 -5.64
C TYR A 75 14.68 -11.90 -7.15
N ARG A 76 13.81 -12.79 -7.66
CA ARG A 76 13.48 -12.90 -9.09
C ARG A 76 12.45 -11.87 -9.57
N LEU A 77 11.92 -11.06 -8.66
CA LEU A 77 11.02 -9.96 -9.01
C LEU A 77 11.78 -8.82 -9.70
N PRO A 78 11.13 -8.03 -10.57
CA PRO A 78 11.70 -6.79 -11.08
C PRO A 78 11.96 -5.75 -9.98
N ALA A 79 11.18 -5.78 -8.90
CA ALA A 79 11.36 -4.91 -7.74
C ALA A 79 12.55 -5.35 -6.89
N LYS A 80 13.33 -4.38 -6.41
CA LYS A 80 14.50 -4.62 -5.57
C LYS A 80 14.14 -5.17 -4.19
N TYR A 81 13.00 -4.71 -3.64
CA TYR A 81 12.53 -5.08 -2.30
C TYR A 81 11.07 -5.54 -2.32
N VAL A 82 10.73 -6.38 -1.34
CA VAL A 82 9.35 -6.66 -0.95
C VAL A 82 9.15 -6.16 0.48
N ILE A 83 8.15 -5.31 0.69
CA ILE A 83 7.72 -4.87 2.01
C ILE A 83 6.47 -5.67 2.37
N HIS A 84 6.60 -6.56 3.34
CA HIS A 84 5.51 -7.41 3.83
C HIS A 84 4.80 -6.69 4.95
N THR A 85 3.50 -6.44 4.81
CA THR A 85 2.66 -5.88 5.88
C THR A 85 1.44 -6.77 6.11
N VAL A 86 1.00 -6.84 7.35
CA VAL A 86 -0.13 -7.70 7.76
C VAL A 86 -1.32 -6.82 8.08
N GLY A 87 -2.27 -6.76 7.16
CA GLY A 87 -3.50 -6.01 7.34
C GLY A 87 -4.46 -6.66 8.35
N PRO A 88 -5.41 -5.90 8.90
CA PRO A 88 -6.44 -6.44 9.77
C PRO A 88 -7.45 -7.31 9.01
N VAL A 89 -7.96 -8.34 9.68
CA VAL A 89 -9.20 -9.01 9.28
C VAL A 89 -10.35 -8.07 9.64
N TYR A 90 -11.18 -7.74 8.66
CA TYR A 90 -12.32 -6.82 8.87
C TYR A 90 -13.37 -7.42 9.81
N ARG A 91 -13.73 -6.67 10.84
CA ARG A 91 -14.70 -7.08 11.86
C ARG A 91 -15.83 -6.04 12.05
N GLY A 92 -16.32 -5.49 10.94
CA GLY A 92 -17.45 -4.56 10.97
C GLY A 92 -17.07 -3.08 11.13
N GLY A 93 -15.83 -2.69 10.77
CA GLY A 93 -15.40 -1.27 10.77
C GLY A 93 -15.15 -0.70 12.16
N MET A 94 -14.61 -1.50 13.06
CA MET A 94 -14.17 -1.01 14.36
C MET A 94 -13.03 0.00 14.22
N PRO A 95 -12.93 1.02 15.07
CA PRO A 95 -11.83 2.00 15.03
C PRO A 95 -10.44 1.35 15.05
N ARG A 96 -10.33 0.17 15.67
CA ARG A 96 -9.09 -0.61 15.68
C ARG A 96 -8.70 -1.12 14.29
N ASP A 97 -9.68 -1.54 13.46
CA ASP A 97 -9.41 -2.05 12.12
C ASP A 97 -8.88 -0.93 11.22
N GLU A 98 -9.45 0.28 11.33
CA GLU A 98 -8.98 1.48 10.64
C GLU A 98 -7.56 1.87 11.07
N ALA A 99 -7.30 1.92 12.37
CA ALA A 99 -5.98 2.24 12.92
C ALA A 99 -4.91 1.23 12.45
N LEU A 100 -5.22 -0.06 12.43
CA LEU A 100 -4.30 -1.10 11.98
C LEU A 100 -4.06 -1.02 10.46
N LEU A 101 -5.08 -0.74 9.66
CA LEU A 101 -4.90 -0.56 8.22
C LEU A 101 -4.08 0.69 7.91
N THR A 102 -4.31 1.78 8.61
CA THR A 102 -3.49 3.00 8.53
C THR A 102 -2.03 2.69 8.87
N ALA A 103 -1.79 1.95 9.96
CA ALA A 103 -0.44 1.55 10.38
C ALA A 103 0.28 0.69 9.32
N CYS A 104 -0.43 -0.18 8.59
CA CYS A 104 0.16 -0.95 7.49
C CYS A 104 0.77 -0.05 6.41
N TYR A 105 0.03 0.97 5.99
CA TYR A 105 0.53 1.93 5.00
C TYR A 105 1.67 2.77 5.57
N GLN A 106 1.52 3.31 6.77
CA GLN A 106 2.53 4.16 7.40
C GLN A 106 3.85 3.40 7.59
N ASN A 107 3.82 2.23 8.21
CA ASN A 107 5.02 1.42 8.47
C ASN A 107 5.70 0.95 7.18
N SER A 108 4.92 0.67 6.12
CA SER A 108 5.46 0.33 4.81
C SER A 108 6.19 1.52 4.17
N LEU A 109 5.64 2.74 4.29
CA LEU A 109 6.24 3.96 3.78
C LEU A 109 7.51 4.33 4.56
N ASP A 110 7.51 4.17 5.88
CA ASP A 110 8.67 4.44 6.74
C ASP A 110 9.83 3.50 6.39
N LEU A 111 9.55 2.20 6.20
CA LEU A 111 10.54 1.24 5.72
C LEU A 111 11.07 1.59 4.32
N ALA A 112 10.19 2.00 3.42
CA ALA A 112 10.58 2.42 2.07
C ALA A 112 11.59 3.58 2.13
N VAL A 113 11.29 4.62 2.92
CA VAL A 113 12.19 5.78 3.06
C VAL A 113 13.52 5.40 3.71
N SER A 114 13.51 4.58 4.76
CA SER A 114 14.74 4.14 5.44
C SER A 114 15.65 3.31 4.55
N HIS A 115 15.10 2.70 3.48
CA HIS A 115 15.84 1.93 2.48
C HIS A 115 16.05 2.71 1.16
N HIS A 116 15.86 4.04 1.17
CA HIS A 116 16.07 4.90 0.00
C HIS A 116 15.23 4.51 -1.22
N VAL A 117 14.02 3.97 -1.00
CA VAL A 117 13.05 3.66 -2.05
C VAL A 117 12.46 4.96 -2.60
N GLU A 118 12.50 5.14 -3.92
CA GLU A 118 11.91 6.28 -4.61
C GLU A 118 10.56 5.93 -5.26
N THR A 119 10.38 4.65 -5.61
CA THR A 119 9.17 4.15 -6.29
C THR A 119 8.64 2.91 -5.58
N ILE A 120 7.35 2.92 -5.23
CA ILE A 120 6.70 1.84 -4.48
C ILE A 120 5.33 1.49 -5.08
N ALA A 121 5.00 0.19 -5.13
CA ALA A 121 3.69 -0.27 -5.53
C ALA A 121 2.95 -0.97 -4.38
N PHE A 122 1.68 -0.64 -4.19
CA PHE A 122 0.80 -1.19 -3.17
C PHE A 122 -0.36 -1.97 -3.78
N PRO A 123 -0.74 -3.13 -3.21
CA PRO A 123 -2.05 -3.73 -3.45
C PRO A 123 -3.12 -3.06 -2.59
N ALA A 124 -4.39 -3.46 -2.78
CA ALA A 124 -5.47 -3.11 -1.83
C ALA A 124 -5.35 -4.01 -0.58
N ILE A 125 -4.64 -3.53 0.44
CA ILE A 125 -4.39 -4.27 1.69
C ILE A 125 -5.71 -4.63 2.37
N SER A 126 -5.84 -5.86 2.86
CA SER A 126 -7.02 -6.44 3.53
C SER A 126 -8.28 -6.60 2.66
N CYS A 127 -8.32 -6.16 1.41
CA CYS A 127 -9.52 -6.19 0.56
C CYS A 127 -9.77 -7.54 -0.14
N GLY A 128 -8.93 -8.54 0.08
CA GLY A 128 -9.12 -9.92 -0.38
C GLY A 128 -9.79 -10.78 0.70
N VAL A 129 -9.11 -11.85 1.09
CA VAL A 129 -9.58 -12.84 2.08
C VAL A 129 -9.94 -12.21 3.44
N TYR A 130 -9.30 -11.10 3.81
CA TYR A 130 -9.57 -10.40 5.08
C TYR A 130 -10.84 -9.54 5.04
N GLY A 131 -11.50 -9.42 3.88
CA GLY A 131 -12.86 -8.90 3.72
C GLY A 131 -13.07 -7.43 4.02
N TYR A 132 -12.00 -6.61 4.05
CA TYR A 132 -12.15 -5.17 4.23
C TYR A 132 -12.87 -4.56 3.02
N PRO A 133 -13.98 -3.80 3.21
CA PRO A 133 -14.68 -3.17 2.10
C PRO A 133 -13.78 -2.20 1.35
N ILE A 134 -13.85 -2.23 0.02
CA ILE A 134 -12.90 -1.52 -0.83
C ILE A 134 -12.98 0.01 -0.71
N GLU A 135 -14.19 0.57 -0.52
CA GLU A 135 -14.39 2.01 -0.41
C GLU A 135 -13.71 2.60 0.84
N PRO A 136 -13.98 2.14 2.08
CA PRO A 136 -13.28 2.66 3.26
C PRO A 136 -11.78 2.32 3.24
N ALA A 137 -11.39 1.16 2.70
CA ALA A 137 -9.98 0.82 2.56
C ALA A 137 -9.23 1.78 1.62
N ALA A 138 -9.83 2.14 0.49
CA ALA A 138 -9.28 3.10 -0.46
C ALA A 138 -9.13 4.50 0.17
N LEU A 139 -10.11 4.93 0.98
CA LEU A 139 -10.07 6.20 1.67
C LEU A 139 -8.89 6.24 2.66
N ILE A 140 -8.76 5.23 3.52
CA ILE A 140 -7.66 5.11 4.49
C ILE A 140 -6.30 5.11 3.77
N ALA A 141 -6.16 4.30 2.74
CA ALA A 141 -4.93 4.19 1.97
C ALA A 141 -4.50 5.53 1.35
N LEU A 142 -5.43 6.18 0.64
CA LEU A 142 -5.15 7.42 -0.07
C LEU A 142 -4.90 8.59 0.87
N GLN A 143 -5.64 8.70 1.99
CA GLN A 143 -5.40 9.73 3.01
C GLN A 143 -4.03 9.56 3.66
N THR A 144 -3.67 8.34 4.04
CA THR A 144 -2.38 8.05 4.67
C THR A 144 -1.23 8.38 3.74
N ILE A 145 -1.30 7.92 2.49
CA ILE A 145 -0.26 8.16 1.49
C ILE A 145 -0.18 9.65 1.12
N ALA A 146 -1.31 10.33 0.94
CA ALA A 146 -1.30 11.75 0.60
C ALA A 146 -0.61 12.58 1.70
N ARG A 147 -0.97 12.36 2.97
CA ARG A 147 -0.32 13.02 4.12
C ARG A 147 1.18 12.75 4.15
N PHE A 148 1.58 11.48 4.03
CA PHE A 148 2.98 11.11 4.03
C PHE A 148 3.78 11.80 2.91
N LEU A 149 3.22 11.87 1.71
CA LEU A 149 3.85 12.52 0.57
C LEU A 149 3.95 14.04 0.70
N GLU A 150 3.10 14.70 1.50
CA GLU A 150 3.23 16.13 1.79
C GLU A 150 4.50 16.40 2.60
N GLU A 151 4.81 15.55 3.56
CA GLU A 151 5.94 15.67 4.48
C GLU A 151 7.23 15.07 3.92
N ASN A 152 7.12 14.13 2.96
CA ASN A 152 8.26 13.37 2.44
C ASN A 152 8.45 13.56 0.93
N GLN A 153 9.67 13.93 0.53
CA GLN A 153 10.03 14.13 -0.88
C GLN A 153 10.88 12.99 -1.47
N THR A 154 11.30 12.01 -0.68
CA THR A 154 12.11 10.86 -1.14
C THR A 154 11.32 9.98 -2.08
N LEU A 155 10.08 9.64 -1.71
CA LEU A 155 9.19 8.87 -2.56
C LEU A 155 8.69 9.72 -3.73
N ARG A 156 9.14 9.41 -4.93
CA ARG A 156 8.77 10.11 -6.18
C ARG A 156 7.46 9.60 -6.77
N ARG A 157 7.17 8.32 -6.57
CA ARG A 157 5.97 7.67 -7.13
C ARG A 157 5.45 6.58 -6.21
N VAL A 158 4.14 6.61 -5.96
CA VAL A 158 3.38 5.56 -5.30
C VAL A 158 2.34 5.03 -6.31
N ILE A 159 2.34 3.73 -6.56
CA ILE A 159 1.46 3.08 -7.52
C ILE A 159 0.52 2.16 -6.75
N PHE A 160 -0.77 2.37 -6.85
CA PHE A 160 -1.75 1.36 -6.46
C PHE A 160 -1.95 0.41 -7.63
N THR A 161 -1.44 -0.82 -7.48
CA THR A 161 -1.60 -1.89 -8.46
C THR A 161 -2.72 -2.80 -7.99
N LEU A 162 -3.87 -2.65 -8.62
CA LEU A 162 -5.12 -3.26 -8.19
C LEU A 162 -5.48 -4.46 -9.08
N PHE A 163 -6.13 -5.47 -8.48
CA PHE A 163 -6.44 -6.71 -9.17
C PHE A 163 -7.60 -6.57 -10.15
N SER A 164 -8.50 -5.60 -9.98
CA SER A 164 -9.69 -5.46 -10.83
C SER A 164 -9.98 -4.03 -11.23
N ALA A 165 -10.57 -3.85 -12.40
CA ALA A 165 -11.05 -2.55 -12.88
C ALA A 165 -12.10 -1.91 -11.94
N ASN A 166 -12.85 -2.73 -11.17
CA ASN A 166 -13.78 -2.19 -10.17
C ASN A 166 -13.03 -1.52 -9.03
N HIS A 167 -12.00 -2.16 -8.48
CA HIS A 167 -11.14 -1.58 -7.44
C HIS A 167 -10.45 -0.31 -7.95
N GLN A 168 -9.96 -0.32 -9.19
CA GLN A 168 -9.35 0.87 -9.80
C GLN A 168 -10.33 2.04 -9.82
N ARG A 169 -11.57 1.85 -10.31
CA ARG A 169 -12.59 2.90 -10.33
C ARG A 169 -12.90 3.46 -8.94
N VAL A 170 -12.95 2.61 -7.91
CA VAL A 170 -13.17 3.06 -6.53
C VAL A 170 -12.02 3.94 -6.06
N TYR A 171 -10.77 3.50 -6.25
CA TYR A 171 -9.59 4.30 -5.86
C TYR A 171 -9.51 5.62 -6.62
N GLU A 172 -9.77 5.63 -7.92
CA GLU A 172 -9.76 6.85 -8.75
C GLU A 172 -10.82 7.86 -8.29
N ARG A 173 -12.06 7.39 -8.04
CA ARG A 173 -13.15 8.22 -7.49
C ARG A 173 -12.77 8.78 -6.12
N THR A 174 -12.30 7.92 -5.21
CA THR A 174 -11.90 8.34 -3.85
C THR A 174 -10.79 9.38 -3.89
N LEU A 175 -9.78 9.21 -4.77
CA LEU A 175 -8.73 10.19 -4.95
C LEU A 175 -9.27 11.53 -5.47
N GLN A 176 -10.21 11.50 -6.40
CA GLN A 176 -10.86 12.72 -6.92
C GLN A 176 -11.64 13.44 -5.82
N ASP A 177 -12.42 12.72 -5.02
CA ASP A 177 -13.22 13.28 -3.92
C ASP A 177 -12.33 13.92 -2.83
N LEU A 178 -11.21 13.27 -2.48
CA LEU A 178 -10.22 13.83 -1.57
C LEU A 178 -9.64 15.16 -2.07
N ILE A 179 -9.39 15.27 -3.37
CA ILE A 179 -8.87 16.49 -3.97
C ILE A 179 -9.92 17.62 -3.92
N VAL A 180 -11.18 17.31 -4.19
CA VAL A 180 -12.27 18.27 -4.14
C VAL A 180 -12.49 18.77 -2.70
N SER A 181 -12.55 17.86 -1.73
CA SER A 181 -12.75 18.21 -0.31
C SER A 181 -11.63 19.10 0.23
N LEU A 182 -10.39 18.88 -0.18
CA LEU A 182 -9.23 19.67 0.22
C LEU A 182 -9.18 21.06 -0.45
N ASN A 183 -9.95 21.28 -1.50
CA ASN A 183 -10.05 22.56 -2.23
C ASN A 183 -11.30 23.37 -1.87
N SER A 184 -12.23 22.79 -1.12
CA SER A 184 -13.41 23.52 -0.62
C SER A 184 -12.96 24.54 0.45
N PRO A 185 -13.39 25.83 0.36
CA PRO A 185 -13.10 26.80 1.41
C PRO A 185 -13.75 26.33 2.71
N ILE A 186 -13.04 26.47 3.82
CA ILE A 186 -13.60 26.28 5.17
C ILE A 186 -14.78 27.23 5.28
N PRO A 187 -16.00 26.78 5.65
CA PRO A 187 -17.08 27.70 5.95
C PRO A 187 -16.57 28.66 7.04
N THR A 188 -16.54 29.94 6.74
CA THR A 188 -16.36 30.99 7.76
C THR A 188 -17.71 31.19 8.43
N ASP A 189 -17.87 30.64 9.64
CA ASP A 189 -18.96 31.02 10.55
C ASP A 189 -18.75 32.46 11.03
#